data_b51f8096bb30ef01455fb9f4d902978c
#
_entry.id   b51f8096bb30ef01455fb9f4d902978c
#
_cell.length_a   1.000
_cell.length_b   1.000
_cell.length_c   1.000
_cell.angle_alpha   90.00
_cell.angle_beta   90.00
_cell.angle_gamma   90.00
#
_symmetry.space_group_name_H-M   'P 1'
#
loop_
_entity.id
_entity.type
_entity.pdbx_description
1 polymer ?
#
loop_
_entity_poly.entity_id
_entity_poly.type
_entity_poly.pdbx_seq_one_letter_code
_entity_poly.pdbx_strand_id
1 'polypeptide(L)'
;TIFVPDSLEYLRKNGRIGAASALLGGILNIKPMLEIKGKVVPVEKLRGSKNVIPGMLNTMKSRTAPGSKVYVCVYDALMQDKADELERLIKEEYNVVEMFRATVGPAVGCHCGPHTVAVSWHKA
;
A
#
# COMPACT_ATOMS: atom_id res chain seq x y z
N THR A 1 -7.40 -0.58 -3.77
CA THR A 1 -6.49 -0.10 -2.72
C THR A 1 -5.48 -1.18 -2.37
N ILE A 2 -4.21 -0.85 -2.50
CA ILE A 2 -3.12 -1.72 -2.01
C ILE A 2 -2.39 -0.99 -0.89
N PHE A 3 -1.84 -1.74 0.04
CA PHE A 3 -1.09 -1.17 1.15
C PHE A 3 0.02 -2.10 1.62
N VAL A 4 1.04 -1.52 2.22
CA VAL A 4 2.16 -2.25 2.80
C VAL A 4 2.31 -1.82 4.27
N PRO A 5 1.89 -2.66 5.22
CA PRO A 5 2.12 -2.40 6.64
C PRO A 5 3.56 -2.76 7.00
N ASP A 6 4.04 -2.18 8.06
CA ASP A 6 5.37 -2.53 8.59
C ASP A 6 5.37 -3.94 9.19
N SER A 7 4.24 -4.33 9.80
CA SER A 7 4.07 -5.60 10.49
C SER A 7 2.63 -6.09 10.35
N LEU A 8 2.44 -7.42 10.31
CA LEU A 8 1.13 -8.05 10.29
C LEU A 8 0.51 -8.18 11.68
N GLU A 9 1.26 -7.82 12.73
CA GLU A 9 0.80 -8.00 14.12
C GLU A 9 -0.49 -7.27 14.43
N TYR A 10 -0.66 -6.04 13.94
CA TYR A 10 -1.87 -5.26 14.20
C TYR A 10 -3.09 -5.87 13.53
N LEU A 11 -2.94 -6.37 12.30
CA LEU A 11 -4.01 -7.07 11.59
C LEU A 11 -4.38 -8.37 12.30
N ARG A 12 -3.38 -9.11 12.77
CA ARG A 12 -3.58 -10.35 13.52
C ARG A 12 -4.33 -10.09 14.84
N LYS A 13 -3.86 -9.12 15.62
CA LYS A 13 -4.46 -8.78 16.93
C LYS A 13 -5.92 -8.35 16.81
N ASN A 14 -6.27 -7.68 15.71
CA ASN A 14 -7.61 -7.15 15.51
C ASN A 14 -8.49 -8.05 14.64
N GLY A 15 -8.02 -9.27 14.31
CA GLY A 15 -8.80 -10.24 13.54
C GLY A 15 -9.09 -9.83 12.10
N ARG A 16 -8.28 -8.95 11.52
CA ARG A 16 -8.45 -8.47 10.14
C ARG A 16 -7.43 -9.03 9.17
N ILE A 17 -6.62 -9.99 9.61
CA ILE A 17 -5.52 -10.52 8.80
C ILE A 17 -5.97 -11.35 7.60
N GLY A 18 -7.11 -12.04 7.71
CA GLY A 18 -7.66 -12.82 6.60
C GLY A 18 -6.66 -13.79 5.99
N ALA A 19 -6.65 -13.89 4.65
CA ALA A 19 -5.76 -14.77 3.92
C ALA A 19 -4.27 -14.42 4.10
N ALA A 20 -3.95 -13.21 4.55
CA ALA A 20 -2.58 -12.80 4.83
C ALA A 20 -1.98 -13.54 6.02
N SER A 21 -2.79 -14.31 6.77
CA SER A 21 -2.29 -15.14 7.88
C SER A 21 -1.22 -16.14 7.42
N ALA A 22 -1.27 -16.56 6.15
CA ALA A 22 -0.25 -17.45 5.59
C ALA A 22 1.15 -16.80 5.53
N LEU A 23 1.24 -15.49 5.67
CA LEU A 23 2.50 -14.75 5.67
C LEU A 23 3.11 -14.61 7.08
N LEU A 24 2.37 -15.00 8.12
CA LEU A 24 2.88 -14.97 9.50
C LEU A 24 4.01 -15.97 9.66
N GLY A 25 5.04 -15.57 10.39
CA GLY A 25 6.20 -16.42 10.63
C GLY A 25 7.15 -16.54 9.47
N GLY A 26 6.98 -15.70 8.44
CA GLY A 26 7.87 -15.71 7.28
C GLY A 26 9.25 -15.16 7.57
N ILE A 27 10.06 -15.10 6.51
CA ILE A 27 11.45 -14.64 6.57
C ILE A 27 11.53 -13.20 7.06
N LEU A 28 12.56 -12.91 7.88
CA LEU A 28 12.85 -11.54 8.32
C LEU A 28 13.00 -10.59 7.12
N ASN A 29 12.61 -9.34 7.32
CA ASN A 29 12.72 -8.27 6.33
C ASN A 29 11.80 -8.43 5.10
N ILE A 30 10.74 -9.24 5.22
CA ILE A 30 9.70 -9.30 4.21
C ILE A 30 8.64 -8.24 4.54
N LYS A 31 8.31 -7.43 3.53
CA LYS A 31 7.24 -6.44 3.61
C LYS A 31 6.08 -6.93 2.75
N PRO A 32 4.99 -7.39 3.33
CA PRO A 32 3.87 -7.91 2.55
C PRO A 32 3.06 -6.77 1.94
N MET A 33 2.78 -6.86 0.65
CA MET A 33 1.83 -5.97 0.00
C MET A 33 0.47 -6.65 0.00
N LEU A 34 -0.52 -5.94 0.51
CA LEU A 34 -1.87 -6.44 0.71
C LEU A 34 -2.87 -5.60 -0.07
N GLU A 35 -4.03 -6.17 -0.31
CA GLU A 35 -5.12 -5.47 -0.99
C GLU A 35 -6.41 -5.64 -0.19
N ILE A 36 -7.26 -4.62 -0.24
CA ILE A 36 -8.59 -4.68 0.36
C ILE A 36 -9.60 -4.97 -0.75
N LYS A 37 -10.23 -6.15 -0.68
CA LYS A 37 -11.30 -6.60 -1.58
C LYS A 37 -12.43 -7.17 -0.73
N GLY A 38 -13.12 -6.30 0.01
CA GLY A 38 -14.07 -6.72 1.03
C GLY A 38 -13.40 -7.36 2.23
N LYS A 39 -12.22 -7.93 2.03
CA LYS A 39 -11.35 -8.48 3.07
C LYS A 39 -9.90 -8.26 2.65
N VAL A 40 -8.98 -8.45 3.58
CA VAL A 40 -7.54 -8.31 3.32
C VAL A 40 -7.04 -9.56 2.59
N VAL A 41 -6.40 -9.37 1.44
CA VAL A 41 -5.80 -10.45 0.66
C VAL A 41 -4.35 -10.11 0.31
N PRO A 42 -3.44 -11.11 0.28
CA PRO A 42 -2.05 -10.88 -0.09
C PRO A 42 -1.91 -10.63 -1.60
N VAL A 43 -1.00 -9.72 -1.97
CA VAL A 43 -0.68 -9.44 -3.37
C VAL A 43 0.72 -9.92 -3.68
N GLU A 44 1.71 -9.51 -2.88
CA GLU A 44 3.11 -9.80 -3.14
C GLU A 44 3.92 -9.70 -1.85
N LYS A 45 5.04 -10.43 -1.79
CA LYS A 45 6.03 -10.31 -0.72
C LYS A 45 7.18 -9.46 -1.24
N LEU A 46 7.41 -8.31 -0.62
CA LEU A 46 8.50 -7.41 -0.98
C LEU A 46 9.69 -7.63 -0.03
N ARG A 47 10.89 -7.57 -0.55
CA ARG A 47 12.10 -7.75 0.26
C ARG A 47 12.67 -6.39 0.64
N GLY A 48 12.59 -6.07 1.93
CA GLY A 48 13.16 -4.87 2.49
C GLY A 48 12.37 -3.61 2.20
N SER A 49 12.57 -2.60 3.04
CA SER A 49 11.84 -1.33 2.95
C SER A 49 12.11 -0.56 1.66
N LYS A 50 13.30 -0.71 1.08
CA LYS A 50 13.66 -0.02 -0.17
C LYS A 50 12.86 -0.48 -1.39
N ASN A 51 12.27 -1.67 -1.32
CA ASN A 51 11.50 -2.25 -2.42
C ASN A 51 10.00 -2.00 -2.30
N VAL A 52 9.55 -1.34 -1.22
CA VAL A 52 8.14 -1.10 -0.96
C VAL A 52 7.53 -0.19 -2.02
N ILE A 53 8.09 0.98 -2.21
CA ILE A 53 7.55 1.96 -3.16
C ILE A 53 7.68 1.49 -4.62
N PRO A 54 8.85 0.97 -5.07
CA PRO A 54 8.94 0.39 -6.40
C PRO A 54 7.95 -0.75 -6.63
N GLY A 55 7.74 -1.62 -5.63
CA GLY A 55 6.79 -2.73 -5.72
C GLY A 55 5.35 -2.27 -5.86
N MET A 56 4.95 -1.26 -5.11
CA MET A 56 3.61 -0.68 -5.21
C MET A 56 3.39 -0.05 -6.59
N LEU A 57 4.38 0.69 -7.09
CA LEU A 57 4.30 1.29 -8.42
C LEU A 57 4.21 0.22 -9.51
N ASN A 58 4.99 -0.84 -9.41
CA ASN A 58 4.97 -1.95 -10.37
C ASN A 58 3.60 -2.63 -10.39
N THR A 59 2.99 -2.85 -9.24
CA THR A 59 1.64 -3.43 -9.16
C THR A 59 0.63 -2.50 -9.83
N MET A 60 0.71 -1.21 -9.56
CA MET A 60 -0.15 -0.23 -10.22
C MET A 60 0.01 -0.28 -11.74
N LYS A 61 1.25 -0.32 -12.23
CA LYS A 61 1.56 -0.39 -13.67
C LYS A 61 1.06 -1.68 -14.31
N SER A 62 1.03 -2.78 -13.58
CA SER A 62 0.51 -4.05 -14.07
C SER A 62 -1.00 -4.05 -14.24
N ARG A 63 -1.71 -3.20 -13.50
CA ARG A 63 -3.17 -3.11 -13.51
C ARG A 63 -3.71 -1.96 -14.34
N THR A 64 -2.92 -0.90 -14.49
CA THR A 64 -3.32 0.33 -15.18
C THR A 64 -2.14 0.79 -16.02
N ALA A 65 -2.33 0.86 -17.33
CA ALA A 65 -1.26 1.20 -18.26
C ALA A 65 -0.64 2.57 -17.93
N PRO A 66 0.69 2.68 -17.90
CA PRO A 66 1.36 3.97 -17.74
C PRO A 66 0.88 4.99 -18.78
N GLY A 67 0.80 6.25 -18.38
CA GLY A 67 0.27 7.32 -19.22
C GLY A 67 -1.24 7.50 -19.16
N SER A 68 -1.96 6.55 -18.56
CA SER A 68 -3.41 6.65 -18.38
C SER A 68 -3.78 7.84 -17.49
N LYS A 69 -4.95 8.42 -17.74
CA LYS A 69 -5.53 9.41 -16.83
C LYS A 69 -6.07 8.71 -15.60
N VAL A 70 -5.64 9.13 -14.43
CA VAL A 70 -5.99 8.49 -13.16
C VAL A 70 -6.34 9.52 -12.09
N TYR A 71 -7.22 9.11 -11.18
CA TYR A 71 -7.44 9.75 -9.90
C TYR A 71 -6.71 8.91 -8.85
N VAL A 72 -5.95 9.54 -7.98
CA VAL A 72 -5.10 8.82 -7.03
C VAL A 72 -5.23 9.40 -5.63
N CYS A 73 -5.23 8.54 -4.64
CA CYS A 73 -5.07 8.95 -3.24
C CYS A 73 -3.93 8.13 -2.63
N VAL A 74 -2.96 8.83 -2.05
CA VAL A 74 -1.85 8.20 -1.33
C VAL A 74 -2.05 8.44 0.16
N TYR A 75 -1.97 7.38 0.94
CA TYR A 75 -2.18 7.40 2.38
C TYR A 75 -0.91 6.99 3.11
N ASP A 76 -0.71 7.50 4.31
CA ASP A 76 0.35 7.01 5.18
C ASP A 76 -0.03 7.09 6.65
N ALA A 77 0.62 6.24 7.43
CA ALA A 77 0.62 6.32 8.88
C ALA A 77 2.09 6.40 9.30
N LEU A 78 2.57 7.62 9.60
CA LEU A 78 3.96 7.90 10.00
C LEU A 78 5.00 7.49 8.93
N MET A 79 4.63 7.56 7.65
CA MET A 79 5.51 7.21 6.53
C MET A 79 5.50 8.30 5.46
N GLN A 80 5.58 9.55 5.88
CA GLN A 80 5.45 10.72 5.01
C GLN A 80 6.46 10.71 3.87
N ASP A 81 7.73 10.36 4.15
CA ASP A 81 8.78 10.32 3.12
C ASP A 81 8.47 9.29 2.03
N LYS A 82 7.96 8.12 2.43
CA LYS A 82 7.58 7.07 1.49
C LYS A 82 6.37 7.49 0.66
N ALA A 83 5.39 8.13 1.29
CA ALA A 83 4.22 8.64 0.60
C ALA A 83 4.61 9.73 -0.41
N ASP A 84 5.53 10.61 -0.05
CA ASP A 84 6.05 11.66 -0.95
C ASP A 84 6.73 11.05 -2.17
N GLU A 85 7.55 10.02 -1.96
CA GLU A 85 8.23 9.31 -3.04
C GLU A 85 7.23 8.64 -3.99
N LEU A 86 6.23 7.95 -3.43
CA LEU A 86 5.20 7.28 -4.22
C LEU A 86 4.40 8.29 -5.05
N GLU A 87 4.00 9.41 -4.45
CA GLU A 87 3.30 10.48 -5.17
C GLU A 87 4.11 11.00 -6.35
N ARG A 88 5.39 11.27 -6.12
CA ARG A 88 6.29 11.76 -7.17
C ARG A 88 6.40 10.78 -8.33
N LEU A 89 6.61 9.50 -8.03
CA LEU A 89 6.77 8.46 -9.05
C LEU A 89 5.47 8.23 -9.82
N ILE A 90 4.32 8.29 -9.16
CA ILE A 90 3.03 8.15 -9.83
C ILE A 90 2.82 9.31 -10.81
N LYS A 91 3.16 10.52 -10.43
CA LYS A 91 3.03 11.70 -11.30
C LYS A 91 3.96 11.62 -12.53
N GLU A 92 5.09 10.94 -12.40
CA GLU A 92 6.00 10.72 -13.52
C GLU A 92 5.47 9.68 -14.52
N GLU A 93 4.73 8.67 -14.02
CA GLU A 93 4.28 7.54 -14.84
C GLU A 93 2.88 7.73 -15.42
N TYR A 94 2.05 8.56 -14.81
CA TYR A 94 0.64 8.70 -15.16
C TYR A 94 0.24 10.15 -15.41
N ASN A 95 -0.84 10.31 -16.17
CA ASN A 95 -1.51 11.60 -16.29
C ASN A 95 -2.50 11.71 -15.14
N VAL A 96 -2.02 12.24 -14.01
CA VAL A 96 -2.81 12.35 -12.78
C VAL A 96 -3.78 13.52 -12.90
N VAL A 97 -5.07 13.22 -12.95
CA VAL A 97 -6.12 14.24 -13.00
C VAL A 97 -6.23 14.93 -11.65
N GLU A 98 -6.19 14.14 -10.58
CA GLU A 98 -6.27 14.66 -9.21
C GLU A 98 -5.50 13.73 -8.28
N MET A 99 -4.71 14.34 -7.40
CA MET A 99 -3.91 13.62 -6.41
C MET A 99 -4.32 14.09 -5.02
N PHE A 100 -4.74 13.14 -4.20
CA PHE A 100 -5.04 13.37 -2.80
C PHE A 100 -3.98 12.76 -1.91
N ARG A 101 -3.69 13.41 -0.81
CA ARG A 101 -2.85 12.88 0.26
C ARG A 101 -3.69 12.81 1.52
N ALA A 102 -3.63 11.68 2.20
CA ALA A 102 -4.39 11.48 3.44
C ALA A 102 -3.54 10.77 4.48
N THR A 103 -3.85 11.02 5.73
CA THR A 103 -3.32 10.25 6.85
C THR A 103 -4.29 9.09 7.09
N VAL A 104 -3.76 7.91 7.41
CA VAL A 104 -4.59 6.76 7.77
C VAL A 104 -5.36 7.12 9.04
N GLY A 105 -6.68 7.03 8.98
CA GLY A 105 -7.55 7.37 10.12
C GLY A 105 -7.38 6.39 11.29
N PRO A 106 -7.81 6.78 12.51
CA PRO A 106 -7.60 5.96 13.71
C PRO A 106 -8.15 4.54 13.61
N ALA A 107 -9.33 4.37 13.03
CA ALA A 107 -9.95 3.05 12.89
C ALA A 107 -9.11 2.11 12.02
N VAL A 108 -8.65 2.59 10.86
CA VAL A 108 -7.79 1.81 9.96
C VAL A 108 -6.39 1.67 10.55
N GLY A 109 -5.88 2.72 11.18
CA GLY A 109 -4.57 2.70 11.83
C GLY A 109 -4.46 1.66 12.94
N CYS A 110 -5.54 1.42 13.68
CA CYS A 110 -5.57 0.36 14.69
C CYS A 110 -5.39 -1.03 14.09
N HIS A 111 -5.84 -1.25 12.85
CA HIS A 111 -5.74 -2.54 12.17
C HIS A 111 -4.42 -2.70 11.41
N CYS A 112 -3.96 -1.65 10.75
CA CYS A 112 -2.74 -1.70 9.94
C CYS A 112 -1.48 -1.37 10.73
N GLY A 113 -1.61 -0.59 11.80
CA GLY A 113 -0.51 -0.13 12.64
C GLY A 113 0.24 1.06 12.04
N PRO A 114 1.23 1.59 12.80
CA PRO A 114 2.09 2.67 12.32
C PRO A 114 2.99 2.16 11.19
N HIS A 115 3.59 3.10 10.46
CA HIS A 115 4.52 2.82 9.36
C HIS A 115 3.88 2.05 8.22
N THR A 116 2.63 2.41 7.88
CA THR A 116 1.89 1.88 6.74
C THR A 116 1.85 2.92 5.63
N VAL A 117 2.00 2.46 4.39
CA VAL A 117 1.78 3.28 3.20
C VAL A 117 0.76 2.57 2.31
N ALA A 118 -0.13 3.34 1.71
CA ALA A 118 -1.22 2.80 0.88
C ALA A 118 -1.49 3.70 -0.31
N VAL A 119 -2.06 3.13 -1.36
CA VAL A 119 -2.51 3.86 -2.53
C VAL A 119 -3.83 3.30 -3.03
N SER A 120 -4.75 4.20 -3.35
CA SER A 120 -5.99 3.89 -4.06
C SER A 120 -5.99 4.66 -5.37
N TRP A 121 -6.42 4.03 -6.44
CA TRP A 121 -6.52 4.72 -7.73
C TRP A 121 -7.62 4.11 -8.59
N HIS A 122 -8.06 4.91 -9.56
CA HIS A 122 -8.92 4.40 -10.63
C HIS A 122 -8.70 5.24 -11.89
N LYS A 123 -9.00 4.65 -13.03
CA LYS A 123 -8.92 5.36 -14.31
C LYS A 123 -10.02 6.42 -14.39
N ALA A 124 -9.65 7.56 -14.95
CA ALA A 124 -10.60 8.63 -15.22
C ALA A 124 -11.49 8.29 -16.40
#